data_aa11f3dd221468b8d268c31377b849cc
#
_entry.id   aa11f3dd221468b8d268c31377b849cc
#
_cell.length_a   1.000
_cell.length_b   1.000
_cell.length_c   1.000
_cell.angle_alpha   90.00
_cell.angle_beta   90.00
_cell.angle_gamma   90.00
#
_symmetry.space_group_name_H-M   'P 1'
#
loop_
_entity.id
_entity.type
_entity.pdbx_description
1 polymer ?
#
loop_
_entity_poly.entity_id
_entity_poly.type
_entity_poly.pdbx_seq_one_letter_code
_entity_poly.pdbx_strand_id
1 'polypeptide(L)'
;MSVTDSTRTSELVARAKEITERELVTYSRRTKGSQASTERARKVLPAGVPSSFQAYDPHPIVVKHSSGSHMVDVDGNEYVDYDMGFGALFAGHMHPAVKRAVQAQLDEGTLYVTPCELDTEVAELLGERYGFPMWRPTNSGTEATMDAIRLARGATGREKLVKVLGCYHGHLVEVMVCNKHDLADGGPCEAAI
;
A
#
# COMPACT_ATOMS: atom_id res chain seq x y z
N MET A 1 -17.71 22.34 25.52
CA MET A 1 -17.92 22.76 24.12
C MET A 1 -19.11 23.71 24.09
N SER A 2 -18.95 24.93 23.61
CA SER A 2 -20.03 25.95 23.61
C SER A 2 -21.02 25.68 22.47
N VAL A 3 -22.27 26.14 22.60
CA VAL A 3 -23.35 25.99 21.59
C VAL A 3 -22.96 26.59 20.23
N THR A 4 -22.10 27.60 20.19
CA THR A 4 -21.52 28.19 18.96
C THR A 4 -20.60 27.29 18.19
N ASP A 5 -19.92 26.36 18.85
CA ASP A 5 -19.01 25.39 18.22
C ASP A 5 -19.79 24.26 17.50
N SER A 6 -20.91 23.84 18.06
CA SER A 6 -21.81 22.84 17.47
C SER A 6 -22.50 23.36 16.19
N THR A 7 -22.92 24.59 16.13
CA THR A 7 -23.59 25.20 14.95
C THR A 7 -22.59 25.32 13.78
N ARG A 8 -21.38 25.83 14.04
CA ARG A 8 -20.31 25.94 13.03
C ARG A 8 -19.89 24.57 12.49
N THR A 9 -19.82 23.56 13.35
CA THR A 9 -19.50 22.19 12.94
C THR A 9 -20.59 21.63 12.03
N SER A 10 -21.88 21.83 12.34
CA SER A 10 -22.98 21.35 11.50
C SER A 10 -23.02 22.04 10.13
N GLU A 11 -22.74 23.34 10.05
CA GLU A 11 -22.64 24.08 8.78
C GLU A 11 -21.49 23.58 7.93
N LEU A 12 -20.31 23.32 8.52
CA LEU A 12 -19.16 22.74 7.81
C LEU A 12 -19.46 21.35 7.27
N VAL A 13 -20.12 20.51 8.04
CA VAL A 13 -20.53 19.16 7.61
C VAL A 13 -21.53 19.23 6.45
N ALA A 14 -22.52 20.12 6.51
CA ALA A 14 -23.49 20.30 5.43
C ALA A 14 -22.80 20.75 4.14
N ARG A 15 -21.91 21.74 4.22
CA ARG A 15 -21.14 22.23 3.08
C ARG A 15 -20.19 21.16 2.52
N ALA A 16 -19.55 20.36 3.36
CA ALA A 16 -18.72 19.25 2.93
C ALA A 16 -19.51 18.21 2.12
N LYS A 17 -20.73 17.86 2.57
CA LYS A 17 -21.61 16.95 1.85
C LYS A 17 -21.98 17.49 0.47
N GLU A 18 -22.40 18.74 0.37
CA GLU A 18 -22.75 19.38 -0.91
C GLU A 18 -21.56 19.35 -1.90
N ILE A 19 -20.36 19.71 -1.41
CA ILE A 19 -19.13 19.64 -2.23
C ILE A 19 -18.87 18.20 -2.66
N THR A 20 -18.96 17.23 -1.76
CA THR A 20 -18.73 15.82 -2.05
C THR A 20 -19.68 15.30 -3.13
N GLU A 21 -20.98 15.57 -3.01
CA GLU A 21 -21.97 15.18 -4.01
C GLU A 21 -21.67 15.76 -5.40
N ARG A 22 -21.31 17.03 -5.49
CA ARG A 22 -20.92 17.68 -6.73
C ARG A 22 -19.66 17.05 -7.35
N GLU A 23 -18.65 16.79 -6.53
CA GLU A 23 -17.39 16.19 -7.00
C GLU A 23 -17.59 14.74 -7.41
N LEU A 24 -18.44 13.95 -6.74
CA LEU A 24 -18.79 12.60 -7.13
C LEU A 24 -19.48 12.52 -8.51
N VAL A 25 -20.34 13.49 -8.84
CA VAL A 25 -20.91 13.60 -10.18
C VAL A 25 -19.83 13.85 -11.22
N THR A 26 -18.88 14.74 -10.94
CA THR A 26 -17.76 15.05 -11.83
C THR A 26 -16.84 13.83 -11.99
N TYR A 27 -16.53 13.17 -10.88
CA TYR A 27 -15.73 11.94 -10.86
C TYR A 27 -16.34 10.85 -11.75
N SER A 28 -17.62 10.49 -11.50
CA SER A 28 -18.32 9.45 -12.26
C SER A 28 -18.41 9.76 -13.76
N ARG A 29 -18.53 11.04 -14.13
CA ARG A 29 -18.53 11.46 -15.53
C ARG A 29 -17.18 11.27 -16.19
N ARG A 30 -16.08 11.52 -15.48
CA ARG A 30 -14.71 11.47 -15.99
C ARG A 30 -14.10 10.07 -15.99
N THR A 31 -14.63 9.12 -15.21
CA THR A 31 -14.02 7.82 -14.92
C THR A 31 -14.92 6.63 -15.32
N LYS A 32 -15.63 6.75 -16.45
CA LYS A 32 -16.53 5.70 -16.95
C LYS A 32 -15.82 4.40 -17.32
N GLY A 33 -14.63 4.48 -17.89
CA GLY A 33 -13.80 3.33 -18.20
C GLY A 33 -13.31 2.62 -16.95
N SER A 34 -12.93 3.39 -15.92
CA SER A 34 -12.57 2.85 -14.60
C SER A 34 -13.75 2.15 -13.94
N GLN A 35 -14.96 2.74 -14.03
CA GLN A 35 -16.19 2.10 -13.57
C GLN A 35 -16.42 0.76 -14.27
N ALA A 36 -16.43 0.72 -15.60
CA ALA A 36 -16.63 -0.50 -16.36
C ALA A 36 -15.57 -1.58 -16.06
N SER A 37 -14.32 -1.17 -15.87
CA SER A 37 -13.23 -2.07 -15.45
C SER A 37 -13.46 -2.66 -14.08
N THR A 38 -13.91 -1.85 -13.11
CA THR A 38 -14.23 -2.30 -11.76
C THR A 38 -15.43 -3.25 -11.75
N GLU A 39 -16.49 -2.97 -12.51
CA GLU A 39 -17.64 -3.86 -12.64
C GLU A 39 -17.26 -5.22 -13.23
N ARG A 40 -16.35 -5.24 -14.21
CA ARG A 40 -15.78 -6.48 -14.74
C ARG A 40 -14.94 -7.21 -13.69
N ALA A 41 -14.11 -6.48 -12.95
CA ALA A 41 -13.23 -7.03 -11.91
C ALA A 41 -14.02 -7.65 -10.75
N ARG A 42 -15.17 -7.08 -10.37
CA ARG A 42 -16.06 -7.64 -9.32
C ARG A 42 -16.55 -9.07 -9.58
N LYS A 43 -16.48 -9.53 -10.83
CA LYS A 43 -16.84 -10.91 -11.19
C LYS A 43 -15.76 -11.93 -10.79
N VAL A 44 -14.54 -11.50 -10.57
CA VAL A 44 -13.36 -12.35 -10.34
C VAL A 44 -12.47 -11.91 -9.18
N LEU A 45 -12.69 -10.71 -8.64
CA LEU A 45 -11.96 -10.16 -7.50
C LEU A 45 -12.93 -9.67 -6.43
N PRO A 46 -12.70 -9.97 -5.16
CA PRO A 46 -13.47 -9.40 -4.06
C PRO A 46 -13.47 -7.87 -4.13
N ALA A 47 -14.64 -7.25 -3.99
CA ALA A 47 -14.85 -5.80 -4.13
C ALA A 47 -14.37 -5.19 -5.48
N GLY A 48 -13.94 -6.03 -6.44
CA GLY A 48 -13.41 -5.59 -7.74
C GLY A 48 -11.96 -5.06 -7.70
N VAL A 49 -11.22 -5.37 -6.64
CA VAL A 49 -9.84 -4.89 -6.41
C VAL A 49 -8.91 -6.00 -5.94
N PRO A 50 -7.59 -5.91 -6.20
CA PRO A 50 -6.62 -6.91 -5.72
C PRO A 50 -6.42 -6.88 -4.21
N SER A 51 -6.66 -5.73 -3.56
CA SER A 51 -6.51 -5.57 -2.12
C SER A 51 -7.57 -4.61 -1.57
N SER A 52 -8.12 -4.91 -0.40
CA SER A 52 -9.25 -4.21 0.21
C SER A 52 -9.03 -2.70 0.36
N PHE A 53 -7.80 -2.25 0.65
CA PHE A 53 -7.51 -0.82 0.77
C PHE A 53 -7.67 -0.04 -0.55
N GLN A 54 -7.74 -0.72 -1.69
CA GLN A 54 -7.97 -0.11 -3.01
C GLN A 54 -9.46 0.04 -3.35
N ALA A 55 -10.37 -0.47 -2.49
CA ALA A 55 -11.79 -0.32 -2.69
C ALA A 55 -12.27 1.07 -2.26
N TYR A 56 -12.78 1.84 -3.20
CA TYR A 56 -13.32 3.18 -2.99
C TYR A 56 -14.71 3.30 -3.61
N ASP A 57 -15.58 4.09 -2.97
CA ASP A 57 -16.88 4.46 -3.51
C ASP A 57 -16.75 5.73 -4.38
N PRO A 58 -17.44 5.75 -5.54
CA PRO A 58 -18.29 4.71 -6.15
C PRO A 58 -17.48 3.60 -6.84
N HIS A 59 -16.26 3.83 -7.21
CA HIS A 59 -15.28 2.90 -7.77
C HIS A 59 -13.88 3.55 -7.74
N PRO A 60 -12.79 2.77 -7.68
CA PRO A 60 -11.44 3.31 -7.82
C PRO A 60 -11.15 3.76 -9.27
N ILE A 61 -10.16 4.65 -9.43
CA ILE A 61 -9.54 4.86 -10.74
C ILE A 61 -8.74 3.61 -11.12
N VAL A 62 -8.74 3.27 -12.41
CA VAL A 62 -7.97 2.14 -12.94
C VAL A 62 -6.81 2.70 -13.76
N VAL A 63 -5.60 2.57 -13.24
CA VAL A 63 -4.40 3.12 -13.87
C VAL A 63 -4.05 2.32 -15.13
N LYS A 64 -3.71 3.02 -16.19
CA LYS A 64 -3.28 2.47 -17.48
C LYS A 64 -1.75 2.50 -17.63
N HIS A 65 -1.12 3.61 -17.27
CA HIS A 65 0.34 3.77 -17.28
C HIS A 65 0.78 4.89 -16.34
N SER A 66 2.07 4.93 -16.04
CA SER A 66 2.67 5.93 -15.16
C SER A 66 4.10 6.24 -15.60
N SER A 67 4.56 7.45 -15.27
CA SER A 67 5.94 7.90 -15.52
C SER A 67 6.31 9.05 -14.60
N GLY A 68 7.51 9.01 -14.02
CA GLY A 68 7.95 10.03 -13.07
C GLY A 68 7.01 10.13 -11.87
N SER A 69 6.42 11.29 -11.65
CA SER A 69 5.43 11.53 -10.57
C SER A 69 3.98 11.46 -11.03
N HIS A 70 3.69 10.98 -12.25
CA HIS A 70 2.37 11.04 -12.84
C HIS A 70 1.82 9.65 -13.18
N MET A 71 0.50 9.52 -13.03
CA MET A 71 -0.28 8.35 -13.46
C MET A 71 -1.36 8.80 -14.44
N VAL A 72 -1.69 7.94 -15.38
CA VAL A 72 -2.82 8.14 -16.32
C VAL A 72 -3.75 6.95 -16.21
N ASP A 73 -5.05 7.22 -16.00
CA ASP A 73 -6.07 6.19 -15.90
C ASP A 73 -6.51 5.67 -17.29
N VAL A 74 -7.40 4.68 -17.30
CA VAL A 74 -7.94 4.10 -18.53
C VAL A 74 -8.85 5.05 -19.28
N ASP A 75 -9.30 6.12 -18.65
CA ASP A 75 -10.13 7.18 -19.22
C ASP A 75 -9.28 8.32 -19.81
N GLY A 76 -7.97 8.30 -19.62
CA GLY A 76 -7.02 9.31 -20.09
C GLY A 76 -6.87 10.51 -19.15
N ASN A 77 -7.39 10.44 -17.93
CA ASN A 77 -7.15 11.48 -16.93
C ASN A 77 -5.76 11.33 -16.35
N GLU A 78 -5.04 12.43 -16.20
CA GLU A 78 -3.72 12.50 -15.60
C GLU A 78 -3.82 12.93 -14.13
N TYR A 79 -3.01 12.29 -13.28
CA TYR A 79 -2.94 12.52 -11.83
C TYR A 79 -1.48 12.65 -11.40
N VAL A 80 -1.22 13.51 -10.44
CA VAL A 80 0.05 13.51 -9.70
C VAL A 80 -0.04 12.44 -8.61
N ASP A 81 0.89 11.50 -8.62
CA ASP A 81 0.96 10.43 -7.64
C ASP A 81 1.74 10.89 -6.40
N TYR A 82 1.05 11.17 -5.32
CA TYR A 82 1.63 11.48 -4.01
C TYR A 82 1.80 10.25 -3.12
N ASP A 83 1.19 9.13 -3.49
CA ASP A 83 1.28 7.89 -2.73
C ASP A 83 2.58 7.12 -3.04
N MET A 84 3.00 7.12 -4.31
CA MET A 84 4.24 6.52 -4.79
C MET A 84 4.43 5.09 -4.27
N GLY A 85 3.34 4.29 -4.26
CA GLY A 85 3.35 2.93 -3.75
C GLY A 85 3.71 2.85 -2.26
N PHE A 86 3.10 3.70 -1.44
CA PHE A 86 3.43 3.89 -0.02
C PHE A 86 4.90 4.23 0.22
N GLY A 87 5.50 5.01 -0.68
CA GLY A 87 6.89 5.45 -0.61
C GLY A 87 7.92 4.48 -1.21
N ALA A 88 7.50 3.30 -1.67
CA ALA A 88 8.42 2.34 -2.30
C ALA A 88 9.02 2.85 -3.63
N LEU A 89 8.29 3.72 -4.33
CA LEU A 89 8.70 4.31 -5.61
C LEU A 89 9.39 5.68 -5.45
N PHE A 90 10.23 5.87 -4.44
CA PHE A 90 10.88 7.15 -4.16
C PHE A 90 11.69 7.72 -5.34
N ALA A 91 12.10 6.89 -6.30
CA ALA A 91 12.77 7.31 -7.53
C ALA A 91 11.80 7.70 -8.66
N GLY A 92 10.48 7.56 -8.44
CA GLY A 92 9.46 7.79 -9.44
C GLY A 92 9.15 6.57 -10.33
N HIS A 93 7.99 6.63 -10.98
CA HIS A 93 7.56 5.59 -11.90
C HIS A 93 8.51 5.48 -13.11
N MET A 94 8.87 4.25 -13.46
CA MET A 94 9.69 3.94 -14.63
C MET A 94 11.01 4.72 -14.70
N HIS A 95 11.69 4.90 -13.56
CA HIS A 95 13.00 5.56 -13.52
C HIS A 95 13.95 4.92 -14.54
N PRO A 96 14.60 5.71 -15.44
CA PRO A 96 15.32 5.16 -16.59
C PRO A 96 16.42 4.16 -16.24
N ALA A 97 17.17 4.39 -15.16
CA ALA A 97 18.22 3.46 -14.72
C ALA A 97 17.63 2.14 -14.23
N VAL A 98 16.57 2.19 -13.41
CA VAL A 98 15.88 0.99 -12.92
C VAL A 98 15.29 0.20 -14.09
N LYS A 99 14.60 0.88 -15.02
CA LYS A 99 14.03 0.25 -16.21
C LYS A 99 15.10 -0.50 -17.02
N ARG A 100 16.25 0.13 -17.29
CA ARG A 100 17.34 -0.50 -18.05
C ARG A 100 17.90 -1.74 -17.32
N ALA A 101 18.13 -1.63 -16.01
CA ALA A 101 18.65 -2.76 -15.23
C ALA A 101 17.68 -3.96 -15.23
N VAL A 102 16.37 -3.68 -15.03
CA VAL A 102 15.34 -4.74 -15.08
C VAL A 102 15.27 -5.38 -16.48
N GLN A 103 15.29 -4.57 -17.55
CA GLN A 103 15.27 -5.10 -18.92
C GLN A 103 16.49 -5.98 -19.24
N ALA A 104 17.68 -5.57 -18.80
CA ALA A 104 18.88 -6.40 -18.98
C ALA A 104 18.78 -7.72 -18.18
N GLN A 105 18.27 -7.68 -16.96
CA GLN A 105 18.12 -8.89 -16.14
C GLN A 105 17.07 -9.86 -16.69
N LEU A 106 16.03 -9.36 -17.39
CA LEU A 106 15.04 -10.23 -18.03
C LEU A 106 15.66 -11.14 -19.11
N ASP A 107 16.72 -10.69 -19.78
CA ASP A 107 17.43 -11.46 -20.79
C ASP A 107 18.30 -12.58 -20.17
N GLU A 108 18.72 -12.41 -18.90
CA GLU A 108 19.55 -13.39 -18.16
C GLU A 108 18.71 -14.35 -17.29
N GLY A 109 17.48 -13.97 -16.97
CA GLY A 109 16.56 -14.72 -16.12
C GLY A 109 16.26 -14.02 -14.80
N THR A 110 15.13 -14.39 -14.17
CA THR A 110 14.57 -13.65 -13.02
C THR A 110 14.21 -14.53 -11.83
N LEU A 111 14.25 -15.85 -11.96
CA LEU A 111 13.90 -16.77 -10.89
C LEU A 111 14.88 -17.95 -10.83
N TYR A 112 15.63 -18.01 -9.74
CA TYR A 112 16.59 -19.08 -9.48
C TYR A 112 16.30 -19.73 -8.14
N VAL A 113 16.46 -21.05 -8.04
CA VAL A 113 16.44 -21.78 -6.77
C VAL A 113 17.80 -21.68 -6.06
N THR A 114 18.85 -21.46 -6.82
CA THR A 114 20.22 -21.26 -6.34
C THR A 114 20.52 -19.78 -6.17
N PRO A 115 21.46 -19.42 -5.27
CA PRO A 115 21.92 -18.04 -5.13
C PRO A 115 22.47 -17.48 -6.46
N CYS A 116 22.32 -16.17 -6.65
CA CYS A 116 22.92 -15.44 -7.76
C CYS A 116 23.82 -14.30 -7.25
N GLU A 117 24.67 -13.77 -8.11
CA GLU A 117 25.61 -12.70 -7.77
C GLU A 117 24.92 -11.44 -7.28
N LEU A 118 23.77 -11.09 -7.85
CA LEU A 118 22.97 -9.92 -7.44
C LEU A 118 22.53 -9.96 -5.97
N ASP A 119 22.31 -11.15 -5.40
CA ASP A 119 21.96 -11.28 -3.98
C ASP A 119 23.09 -10.76 -3.09
N THR A 120 24.34 -11.06 -3.47
CA THR A 120 25.55 -10.62 -2.77
C THR A 120 25.77 -9.13 -2.97
N GLU A 121 25.73 -8.63 -4.21
CA GLU A 121 25.90 -7.22 -4.53
C GLU A 121 24.90 -6.33 -3.78
N VAL A 122 23.64 -6.72 -3.73
CA VAL A 122 22.60 -5.98 -2.99
C VAL A 122 22.88 -5.99 -1.50
N ALA A 123 23.29 -7.13 -0.92
CA ALA A 123 23.60 -7.23 0.50
C ALA A 123 24.82 -6.36 0.88
N GLU A 124 25.85 -6.30 0.04
CA GLU A 124 27.03 -5.44 0.22
C GLU A 124 26.64 -3.96 0.19
N LEU A 125 25.90 -3.50 -0.82
CA LEU A 125 25.41 -2.13 -0.92
C LEU A 125 24.54 -1.72 0.28
N LEU A 126 23.67 -2.61 0.76
CA LEU A 126 22.87 -2.39 1.96
C LEU A 126 23.76 -2.32 3.21
N GLY A 127 24.78 -3.16 3.30
CA GLY A 127 25.77 -3.15 4.38
C GLY A 127 26.52 -1.83 4.45
N GLU A 128 27.01 -1.33 3.33
CA GLU A 128 27.68 -0.03 3.22
C GLU A 128 26.76 1.13 3.63
N ARG A 129 25.50 1.09 3.23
CA ARG A 129 24.56 2.19 3.47
C ARG A 129 24.01 2.23 4.89
N TYR A 130 23.74 1.08 5.48
CA TYR A 130 23.03 0.99 6.77
C TYR A 130 23.91 0.49 7.93
N GLY A 131 25.13 0.00 7.64
CA GLY A 131 26.07 -0.43 8.66
C GLY A 131 25.77 -1.79 9.31
N PHE A 132 24.86 -2.58 8.75
CA PHE A 132 24.58 -3.94 9.22
C PHE A 132 25.39 -4.96 8.41
N PRO A 133 26.08 -5.92 9.07
CA PRO A 133 27.00 -6.83 8.40
C PRO A 133 26.33 -7.96 7.62
N MET A 134 25.05 -8.24 7.88
CA MET A 134 24.33 -9.35 7.25
C MET A 134 22.89 -8.97 6.93
N TRP A 135 22.41 -9.45 5.79
CA TRP A 135 21.08 -9.18 5.28
C TRP A 135 20.36 -10.47 4.87
N ARG A 136 19.05 -10.51 5.14
CA ARG A 136 18.16 -11.58 4.67
C ARG A 136 17.09 -10.95 3.77
N PRO A 137 17.17 -11.11 2.44
CA PRO A 137 16.12 -10.68 1.53
C PRO A 137 14.82 -11.46 1.78
N THR A 138 13.70 -10.78 1.58
CA THR A 138 12.35 -11.36 1.61
C THR A 138 11.53 -10.73 0.49
N ASN A 139 10.42 -11.38 0.08
CA ASN A 139 9.60 -10.89 -1.02
C ASN A 139 8.65 -9.74 -0.63
N SER A 140 8.43 -9.54 0.67
CA SER A 140 7.51 -8.52 1.17
C SER A 140 7.87 -8.03 2.56
N GLY A 141 7.37 -6.84 2.93
CA GLY A 141 7.48 -6.34 4.30
C GLY A 141 6.77 -7.23 5.33
N THR A 142 5.72 -7.93 4.92
CA THR A 142 5.04 -8.93 5.79
C THR A 142 5.99 -10.07 6.15
N GLU A 143 6.68 -10.63 5.18
CA GLU A 143 7.66 -11.70 5.41
C GLU A 143 8.83 -11.20 6.27
N ALA A 144 9.35 -10.00 6.00
CA ALA A 144 10.40 -9.39 6.80
C ALA A 144 9.99 -9.20 8.25
N THR A 145 8.79 -8.72 8.51
CA THR A 145 8.25 -8.56 9.87
C THR A 145 8.05 -9.91 10.56
N MET A 146 7.53 -10.91 9.84
CA MET A 146 7.37 -12.26 10.35
C MET A 146 8.71 -12.87 10.77
N ASP A 147 9.72 -12.77 9.93
CA ASP A 147 11.05 -13.29 10.22
C ASP A 147 11.71 -12.54 11.39
N ALA A 148 11.57 -11.22 11.45
CA ALA A 148 12.07 -10.41 12.56
C ALA A 148 11.44 -10.82 13.90
N ILE A 149 10.12 -11.04 13.94
CA ILE A 149 9.42 -11.51 15.16
C ILE A 149 9.90 -12.91 15.55
N ARG A 150 10.04 -13.83 14.61
CA ARG A 150 10.52 -15.19 14.87
C ARG A 150 11.94 -15.18 15.40
N LEU A 151 12.85 -14.41 14.79
CA LEU A 151 14.23 -14.26 15.25
C LEU A 151 14.29 -13.65 16.64
N ALA A 152 13.53 -12.58 16.91
CA ALA A 152 13.48 -11.94 18.22
C ALA A 152 12.99 -12.90 19.30
N ARG A 153 11.93 -13.66 19.05
CA ARG A 153 11.41 -14.68 19.96
C ARG A 153 12.43 -15.81 20.19
N GLY A 154 13.05 -16.33 19.12
CA GLY A 154 14.06 -17.37 19.21
C GLY A 154 15.31 -16.94 19.99
N ALA A 155 15.78 -15.71 19.80
CA ALA A 155 16.96 -15.18 20.48
C ALA A 155 16.72 -14.82 21.94
N THR A 156 15.51 -14.42 22.30
CA THR A 156 15.21 -13.90 23.67
C THR A 156 14.40 -14.86 24.53
N GLY A 157 13.76 -15.87 23.96
CA GLY A 157 12.79 -16.74 24.63
C GLY A 157 11.49 -16.02 25.04
N ARG A 158 11.28 -14.77 24.59
CA ARG A 158 10.09 -13.97 24.95
C ARG A 158 8.98 -14.19 23.94
N GLU A 159 7.75 -14.32 24.41
CA GLU A 159 6.58 -14.57 23.58
C GLU A 159 5.80 -13.29 23.22
N LYS A 160 5.75 -12.33 24.15
CA LYS A 160 4.93 -11.13 24.01
C LYS A 160 5.51 -10.16 23.00
N LEU A 161 4.63 -9.64 22.13
CA LEU A 161 4.91 -8.60 21.14
C LEU A 161 4.18 -7.31 21.54
N VAL A 162 4.87 -6.18 21.49
CA VAL A 162 4.28 -4.86 21.67
C VAL A 162 4.20 -4.18 20.29
N LYS A 163 3.04 -3.66 19.96
CA LYS A 163 2.75 -2.95 18.71
C LYS A 163 2.21 -1.55 19.02
N VAL A 164 2.63 -0.56 18.25
CA VAL A 164 2.04 0.79 18.31
C VAL A 164 0.69 0.76 17.60
N LEU A 165 -0.34 1.26 18.28
CA LEU A 165 -1.70 1.33 17.76
C LEU A 165 -1.77 2.19 16.49
N GLY A 166 -2.52 1.73 15.49
CA GLY A 166 -2.68 2.43 14.22
C GLY A 166 -1.54 2.23 13.21
N CYS A 167 -0.43 1.59 13.61
CA CYS A 167 0.66 1.29 12.68
C CYS A 167 0.41 -0.02 11.92
N TYR A 168 0.74 -0.03 10.62
CA TYR A 168 0.73 -1.23 9.79
C TYR A 168 2.11 -1.88 9.78
N HIS A 169 2.16 -3.18 10.05
CA HIS A 169 3.40 -3.96 10.09
C HIS A 169 3.32 -5.25 9.25
N GLY A 170 2.48 -5.28 8.24
CA GLY A 170 2.28 -6.45 7.40
C GLY A 170 0.97 -7.18 7.69
N HIS A 171 0.73 -8.24 6.93
CA HIS A 171 -0.54 -8.98 6.90
C HIS A 171 -0.42 -10.35 7.62
N LEU A 172 0.28 -10.38 8.75
CA LEU A 172 0.37 -11.56 9.60
C LEU A 172 -0.46 -11.37 10.88
N VAL A 173 -0.99 -12.47 11.41
CA VAL A 173 -1.98 -12.47 12.50
C VAL A 173 -1.48 -11.71 13.74
N GLU A 174 -0.21 -11.87 14.10
CA GLU A 174 0.38 -11.25 15.29
C GLU A 174 0.40 -9.72 15.25
N VAL A 175 0.38 -9.11 14.08
CA VAL A 175 0.44 -7.65 13.91
C VAL A 175 -0.82 -7.05 13.30
N MET A 176 -1.78 -7.87 12.87
CA MET A 176 -3.07 -7.43 12.32
C MET A 176 -4.07 -7.00 13.40
N VAL A 177 -3.64 -6.92 14.65
CA VAL A 177 -4.47 -6.43 15.75
C VAL A 177 -4.58 -4.91 15.65
N CYS A 178 -5.79 -4.39 15.44
CA CYS A 178 -6.05 -2.96 15.57
C CYS A 178 -7.32 -2.73 16.37
N ASN A 179 -7.27 -1.74 17.26
CA ASN A 179 -8.44 -1.32 18.02
C ASN A 179 -9.10 -0.16 17.29
N LYS A 180 -10.14 -0.43 16.50
CA LYS A 180 -11.02 0.65 16.03
C LYS A 180 -12.10 0.98 17.04
N HIS A 181 -12.48 0.09 17.92
CA HIS A 181 -13.67 0.29 18.76
C HIS A 181 -13.62 -0.13 20.22
N ASP A 182 -12.66 -0.81 20.75
CA ASP A 182 -12.49 -0.95 22.21
C ASP A 182 -11.19 -1.68 22.53
N LEU A 183 -10.45 -1.14 23.48
CA LEU A 183 -9.23 -1.75 24.01
C LEU A 183 -9.49 -3.11 24.68
N ALA A 184 -10.76 -3.48 24.87
CA ALA A 184 -11.15 -4.69 25.58
C ALA A 184 -11.24 -5.93 24.66
N ASP A 185 -11.54 -5.80 23.38
CA ASP A 185 -11.93 -6.96 22.56
C ASP A 185 -10.85 -7.48 21.60
N GLY A 186 -9.73 -6.80 21.43
CA GLY A 186 -8.53 -7.29 20.71
C GLY A 186 -8.81 -8.05 19.39
N GLY A 187 -9.90 -7.72 18.72
CA GLY A 187 -10.31 -8.40 17.50
C GLY A 187 -9.51 -7.99 16.28
N PRO A 188 -9.55 -8.76 15.19
CA PRO A 188 -8.93 -8.38 13.93
C PRO A 188 -9.53 -7.09 13.39
N CYS A 189 -8.70 -6.29 12.72
CA CYS A 189 -9.15 -5.04 12.09
C CYS A 189 -10.13 -5.35 10.96
N GLU A 190 -11.33 -4.76 10.98
CA GLU A 190 -12.35 -4.94 9.92
C GLU A 190 -11.85 -4.53 8.52
N ALA A 191 -10.78 -3.74 8.43
CA ALA A 191 -10.13 -3.40 7.17
C ALA A 191 -9.23 -4.52 6.61
N ALA A 192 -9.16 -5.66 7.28
CA ALA A 192 -8.25 -6.75 6.93
C ALA A 192 -8.97 -7.94 6.26
N ILE A 193 -10.27 -7.82 5.97
CA ILE A 193 -11.06 -8.87 5.29
C ILE A 193 -11.28 -8.47 3.84
#